data_1976b6a9fe0824563ab2b628d7909920
#
_entry.id   1976b6a9fe0824563ab2b628d7909920
#
_cell.length_a   1.000
_cell.length_b   1.000
_cell.length_c   1.000
_cell.angle_alpha   90.00
_cell.angle_beta   90.00
_cell.angle_gamma   90.00
#
_symmetry.space_group_name_H-M   'P 1'
#
loop_
_entity.id
_entity.type
_entity.pdbx_description
1 polymer ?
#
loop_
_entity_poly.entity_id
_entity_poly.type
_entity_poly.pdbx_seq_one_letter_code
_entity_poly.pdbx_strand_id
1 'polypeptide(L)'
;ITPTLAITPVGNVDETHATKLQFEGTSTRFDGQSLRLEVKAQGSATVLKSGSATVQAGGIWISDAIDMSHQTNGTYTVMVTGTNSAGIEVSESQSFTLAQSLPMLTNVTFTPEHQAIGQSVTVTLEFDKDLQSAAAELGGTTITSLVATADPSVWTGDVVVPSTSELNVALLVRDYQDLSGNTGSQSTAYSMPITPTLAITP
;
A
#
# COMPACT_ATOMS: atom_id res chain seq x y z
N ILE A 1 14.24 -25.48 -35.54
CA ILE A 1 13.14 -24.92 -34.71
C ILE A 1 13.73 -23.84 -33.84
N THR A 2 13.12 -22.65 -33.85
CA THR A 2 13.53 -21.50 -33.06
C THR A 2 13.19 -21.72 -31.58
N PRO A 3 14.09 -21.40 -30.61
CA PRO A 3 13.72 -21.44 -29.19
C PRO A 3 12.67 -20.37 -28.88
N THR A 4 11.72 -20.68 -27.99
CA THR A 4 10.65 -19.78 -27.57
C THR A 4 10.45 -19.82 -26.08
N LEU A 5 10.02 -18.68 -25.51
CA LEU A 5 9.48 -18.55 -24.18
C LEU A 5 8.06 -18.01 -24.27
N ALA A 6 7.19 -18.43 -23.37
CA ALA A 6 5.86 -17.87 -23.18
C ALA A 6 5.56 -17.78 -21.68
N ILE A 7 4.89 -16.72 -21.27
CA ILE A 7 4.44 -16.47 -19.90
C ILE A 7 2.93 -16.64 -19.87
N THR A 8 2.41 -17.43 -18.94
CA THR A 8 0.98 -17.52 -18.68
C THR A 8 0.51 -16.18 -18.11
N PRO A 9 -0.54 -15.53 -18.67
CA PRO A 9 -1.01 -14.27 -18.16
C PRO A 9 -1.43 -14.37 -16.69
N VAL A 10 -0.88 -13.49 -15.85
CA VAL A 10 -1.32 -13.27 -14.48
C VAL A 10 -2.26 -12.07 -14.50
N GLY A 11 -3.46 -12.21 -13.97
CA GLY A 11 -4.43 -11.13 -13.89
C GLY A 11 -4.13 -10.14 -12.77
N ASN A 12 -5.17 -9.77 -11.99
CA ASN A 12 -5.00 -8.96 -10.80
C ASN A 12 -4.42 -9.80 -9.66
N VAL A 13 -3.38 -9.27 -9.03
CA VAL A 13 -2.70 -9.84 -7.86
C VAL A 13 -3.18 -9.08 -6.63
N ASP A 14 -3.97 -9.72 -5.79
CA ASP A 14 -4.44 -9.18 -4.53
C ASP A 14 -3.41 -9.34 -3.39
N GLU A 15 -3.75 -8.86 -2.21
CA GLU A 15 -2.90 -8.90 -1.02
C GLU A 15 -2.48 -10.32 -0.62
N THR A 16 -3.36 -11.32 -0.80
CA THR A 16 -3.08 -12.70 -0.41
C THR A 16 -2.09 -13.38 -1.35
N HIS A 17 -2.08 -13.00 -2.62
CA HIS A 17 -1.18 -13.52 -3.65
C HIS A 17 0.13 -12.71 -3.77
N ALA A 18 0.11 -11.44 -3.36
CA ALA A 18 1.27 -10.55 -3.48
C ALA A 18 2.50 -11.02 -2.69
N THR A 19 2.31 -11.70 -1.55
CA THR A 19 3.42 -12.20 -0.71
C THR A 19 4.17 -13.39 -1.33
N LYS A 20 3.54 -14.11 -2.26
CA LYS A 20 4.05 -15.36 -2.86
C LYS A 20 3.72 -15.44 -4.35
N LEU A 21 3.88 -14.34 -5.07
CA LEU A 21 3.60 -14.29 -6.49
C LEU A 21 4.56 -15.21 -7.25
N GLN A 22 4.02 -16.12 -8.04
CA GLN A 22 4.76 -16.98 -8.95
C GLN A 22 4.29 -16.73 -10.38
N PHE A 23 5.25 -16.79 -11.30
CA PHE A 23 5.00 -16.77 -12.73
C PHE A 23 5.25 -18.15 -13.28
N GLU A 24 4.46 -18.52 -14.25
CA GLU A 24 4.58 -19.82 -14.93
C GLU A 24 4.49 -19.63 -16.44
N GLY A 25 4.90 -20.64 -17.16
CA GLY A 25 4.81 -20.61 -18.60
C GLY A 25 5.37 -21.84 -19.28
N THR A 26 5.55 -21.70 -20.57
CA THR A 26 6.10 -22.76 -21.43
C THR A 26 7.30 -22.26 -22.22
N SER A 27 8.11 -23.21 -22.68
CA SER A 27 9.27 -22.91 -23.49
C SER A 27 9.57 -24.06 -24.46
N THR A 28 10.34 -23.77 -25.49
CA THR A 28 10.90 -24.79 -26.37
C THR A 28 12.42 -24.68 -26.40
N ARG A 29 13.11 -25.82 -26.29
CA ARG A 29 14.59 -25.90 -26.30
C ARG A 29 15.28 -25.23 -25.10
N PHE A 30 14.61 -25.21 -23.94
CA PHE A 30 15.18 -24.70 -22.69
C PHE A 30 15.18 -25.76 -21.59
N ASP A 31 14.85 -27.02 -21.87
CA ASP A 31 14.81 -28.09 -20.86
C ASP A 31 16.09 -28.13 -20.01
N GLY A 32 15.93 -28.06 -18.68
CA GLY A 32 17.02 -28.01 -17.71
C GLY A 32 17.75 -26.66 -17.60
N GLN A 33 17.38 -25.66 -18.41
CA GLN A 33 17.99 -24.32 -18.33
C GLN A 33 17.33 -23.47 -17.25
N SER A 34 18.12 -22.55 -16.69
CA SER A 34 17.62 -21.52 -15.76
C SER A 34 17.09 -20.32 -16.53
N LEU A 35 15.98 -19.79 -16.06
CA LEU A 35 15.40 -18.54 -16.52
C LEU A 35 15.59 -17.47 -15.43
N ARG A 36 15.87 -16.23 -15.83
CA ARG A 36 15.91 -15.07 -14.96
C ARG A 36 14.63 -14.26 -15.14
N LEU A 37 14.03 -13.86 -14.02
CA LEU A 37 12.86 -13.02 -13.98
C LEU A 37 13.22 -11.66 -13.40
N GLU A 38 12.72 -10.59 -14.01
CA GLU A 38 12.81 -9.23 -13.53
C GLU A 38 11.43 -8.58 -13.53
N VAL A 39 11.04 -8.02 -12.39
CA VAL A 39 9.79 -7.27 -12.25
C VAL A 39 10.10 -5.78 -12.16
N LYS A 40 9.41 -4.99 -12.96
CA LYS A 40 9.53 -3.52 -13.05
C LYS A 40 8.15 -2.88 -13.00
N ALA A 41 8.06 -1.65 -12.47
CA ALA A 41 6.86 -0.86 -12.65
C ALA A 41 6.71 -0.53 -14.15
N GLN A 42 5.48 -0.47 -14.64
CA GLN A 42 5.22 -0.16 -16.04
C GLN A 42 5.86 1.18 -16.44
N GLY A 43 6.60 1.17 -17.54
CA GLY A 43 7.32 2.34 -18.04
C GLY A 43 8.63 2.67 -17.31
N SER A 44 9.02 1.88 -16.30
CA SER A 44 10.29 2.05 -15.57
C SER A 44 11.37 1.10 -16.10
N ALA A 45 12.62 1.58 -16.13
CA ALA A 45 13.78 0.74 -16.40
C ALA A 45 14.33 0.05 -15.14
N THR A 46 13.91 0.51 -13.94
CA THR A 46 14.43 0.01 -12.67
C THR A 46 13.83 -1.34 -12.31
N VAL A 47 14.67 -2.33 -12.04
CA VAL A 47 14.27 -3.65 -11.53
C VAL A 47 13.91 -3.50 -10.05
N LEU A 48 12.66 -3.81 -9.71
CA LEU A 48 12.16 -3.77 -8.34
C LEU A 48 12.35 -5.11 -7.61
N LYS A 49 12.09 -6.19 -8.34
CA LYS A 49 12.22 -7.56 -7.84
C LYS A 49 12.83 -8.44 -8.91
N SER A 50 13.51 -9.50 -8.49
CA SER A 50 14.05 -10.52 -9.36
C SER A 50 13.78 -11.90 -8.81
N GLY A 51 13.72 -12.88 -9.71
CA GLY A 51 13.51 -14.30 -9.38
C GLY A 51 14.16 -15.18 -10.41
N SER A 52 14.02 -16.47 -10.22
CA SER A 52 14.50 -17.50 -11.13
C SER A 52 13.45 -18.59 -11.35
N ALA A 53 13.62 -19.35 -12.42
CA ALA A 53 12.89 -20.58 -12.68
C ALA A 53 13.82 -21.56 -13.34
N THR A 54 13.57 -22.88 -13.16
CA THR A 54 14.24 -23.93 -13.92
C THR A 54 13.20 -24.60 -14.83
N VAL A 55 13.53 -24.68 -16.11
CA VAL A 55 12.65 -25.32 -17.09
C VAL A 55 12.69 -26.83 -16.88
N GLN A 56 11.52 -27.42 -16.66
CA GLN A 56 11.35 -28.87 -16.49
C GLN A 56 11.35 -29.57 -17.86
N ALA A 57 11.51 -30.89 -17.84
CA ALA A 57 11.35 -31.70 -19.04
C ALA A 57 9.94 -31.48 -19.65
N GLY A 58 9.90 -31.24 -20.95
CA GLY A 58 8.66 -30.87 -21.65
C GLY A 58 8.40 -29.35 -21.72
N GLY A 59 9.36 -28.53 -21.26
CA GLY A 59 9.37 -27.08 -21.48
C GLY A 59 8.48 -26.29 -20.54
N ILE A 60 7.93 -26.88 -19.48
CA ILE A 60 7.14 -26.15 -18.46
C ILE A 60 8.07 -25.54 -17.43
N TRP A 61 7.76 -24.35 -16.96
CA TRP A 61 8.49 -23.68 -15.89
C TRP A 61 7.56 -22.94 -14.92
N ILE A 62 7.96 -22.89 -13.67
CA ILE A 62 7.34 -22.10 -12.59
C ILE A 62 8.46 -21.38 -11.85
N SER A 63 8.29 -20.09 -11.57
CA SER A 63 9.29 -19.29 -10.87
C SER A 63 9.32 -19.61 -9.37
N ASP A 64 10.43 -19.25 -8.74
CA ASP A 64 10.44 -19.01 -7.29
C ASP A 64 9.40 -17.94 -6.92
N ALA A 65 8.94 -17.99 -5.67
CA ALA A 65 8.01 -16.99 -5.16
C ALA A 65 8.67 -15.61 -5.08
N ILE A 66 7.99 -14.61 -5.59
CA ILE A 66 8.42 -13.19 -5.57
C ILE A 66 7.48 -12.42 -4.66
N ASP A 67 8.03 -11.79 -3.62
CA ASP A 67 7.25 -10.97 -2.68
C ASP A 67 7.04 -9.55 -3.24
N MET A 68 5.79 -9.24 -3.60
CA MET A 68 5.32 -7.93 -4.08
C MET A 68 4.50 -7.17 -3.04
N SER A 69 4.34 -7.69 -1.81
CA SER A 69 3.44 -7.12 -0.79
C SER A 69 3.78 -5.69 -0.37
N HIS A 70 5.07 -5.31 -0.50
CA HIS A 70 5.56 -3.96 -0.18
C HIS A 70 5.66 -3.03 -1.40
N GLN A 71 4.99 -3.38 -2.49
CA GLN A 71 4.92 -2.53 -3.67
C GLN A 71 3.57 -1.83 -3.74
N THR A 72 3.56 -0.59 -4.22
CA THR A 72 2.35 0.20 -4.43
C THR A 72 1.43 -0.46 -5.46
N ASN A 73 0.12 -0.33 -5.31
CA ASN A 73 -0.85 -0.76 -6.32
C ASN A 73 -0.54 -0.11 -7.69
N GLY A 74 -0.69 -0.87 -8.74
CA GLY A 74 -0.40 -0.39 -10.08
C GLY A 74 -0.08 -1.50 -11.07
N THR A 75 0.29 -1.13 -12.28
CA THR A 75 0.67 -2.07 -13.33
C THR A 75 2.18 -2.29 -13.33
N TYR A 76 2.57 -3.55 -13.39
CA TYR A 76 3.93 -4.02 -13.43
C TYR A 76 4.16 -4.88 -14.67
N THR A 77 5.41 -5.03 -15.05
CA THR A 77 5.84 -5.93 -16.12
C THR A 77 6.85 -6.90 -15.56
N VAL A 78 6.61 -8.20 -15.76
CA VAL A 78 7.62 -9.23 -15.59
C VAL A 78 8.29 -9.49 -16.92
N MET A 79 9.62 -9.53 -16.93
CA MET A 79 10.43 -9.97 -18.07
C MET A 79 11.14 -11.26 -17.70
N VAL A 80 10.99 -12.26 -18.52
CA VAL A 80 11.65 -13.56 -18.38
C VAL A 80 12.69 -13.70 -19.48
N THR A 81 13.92 -13.97 -19.09
CA THR A 81 15.07 -14.13 -20.01
C THR A 81 15.73 -15.49 -19.77
N GLY A 82 16.00 -16.21 -20.82
CA GLY A 82 16.73 -17.46 -20.77
C GLY A 82 17.73 -17.60 -21.93
N THR A 83 18.81 -18.32 -21.67
CA THR A 83 19.79 -18.71 -22.70
C THR A 83 19.75 -20.22 -22.81
N ASN A 84 19.53 -20.73 -24.02
CA ASN A 84 19.47 -22.16 -24.25
C ASN A 84 20.88 -22.80 -24.35
N SER A 85 20.95 -24.12 -24.45
CA SER A 85 22.21 -24.87 -24.57
C SER A 85 23.04 -24.54 -25.83
N ALA A 86 22.44 -23.87 -26.83
CA ALA A 86 23.13 -23.40 -28.03
C ALA A 86 23.61 -21.96 -27.90
N GLY A 87 23.45 -21.30 -26.71
CA GLY A 87 23.85 -19.92 -26.47
C GLY A 87 22.87 -18.89 -27.03
N ILE A 88 21.67 -19.29 -27.43
CA ILE A 88 20.64 -18.37 -27.96
C ILE A 88 19.83 -17.81 -26.79
N GLU A 89 19.85 -16.49 -26.62
CA GLU A 89 19.06 -15.79 -25.63
C GLU A 89 17.67 -15.45 -26.20
N VAL A 90 16.62 -15.64 -25.39
CA VAL A 90 15.25 -15.27 -25.67
C VAL A 90 14.67 -14.58 -24.46
N SER A 91 13.94 -13.51 -24.67
CA SER A 91 13.20 -12.78 -23.62
C SER A 91 11.74 -12.67 -24.01
N GLU A 92 10.87 -12.75 -23.00
CA GLU A 92 9.42 -12.52 -23.12
C GLU A 92 8.96 -11.64 -21.96
N SER A 93 7.90 -10.87 -22.15
CA SER A 93 7.38 -9.99 -21.11
C SER A 93 5.86 -10.04 -21.02
N GLN A 94 5.33 -9.92 -19.80
CA GLN A 94 3.91 -9.93 -19.49
C GLN A 94 3.59 -8.86 -18.45
N SER A 95 2.52 -8.09 -18.68
CA SER A 95 2.01 -7.15 -17.69
C SER A 95 1.03 -7.81 -16.74
N PHE A 96 1.01 -7.36 -15.48
CA PHE A 96 0.04 -7.73 -14.46
C PHE A 96 -0.29 -6.52 -13.58
N THR A 97 -1.40 -6.57 -12.84
CA THR A 97 -1.81 -5.49 -11.94
C THR A 97 -1.73 -5.95 -10.50
N LEU A 98 -1.03 -5.18 -9.66
CA LEU A 98 -1.07 -5.33 -8.21
C LEU A 98 -2.22 -4.50 -7.67
N ALA A 99 -3.16 -5.14 -6.96
CA ALA A 99 -4.41 -4.55 -6.48
C ALA A 99 -4.68 -5.00 -5.03
N GLN A 100 -3.82 -4.57 -4.10
CA GLN A 100 -3.99 -4.81 -2.66
C GLN A 100 -5.08 -3.90 -2.10
N SER A 101 -5.70 -4.28 -0.97
CA SER A 101 -6.67 -3.43 -0.28
C SER A 101 -6.02 -2.11 0.16
N LEU A 102 -6.78 -1.01 0.12
CA LEU A 102 -6.33 0.29 0.59
C LEU A 102 -6.50 0.38 2.11
N PRO A 103 -5.66 1.16 2.82
CA PRO A 103 -5.85 1.38 4.25
C PRO A 103 -7.15 2.13 4.53
N MET A 104 -7.81 1.80 5.63
CA MET A 104 -9.08 2.39 6.06
C MET A 104 -8.99 2.88 7.50
N LEU A 105 -9.53 4.08 7.76
CA LEU A 105 -9.77 4.56 9.12
C LEU A 105 -10.93 3.78 9.73
N THR A 106 -10.70 3.11 10.85
CA THR A 106 -11.69 2.24 11.51
C THR A 106 -12.32 2.88 12.75
N ASN A 107 -11.54 3.69 13.47
CA ASN A 107 -12.03 4.35 14.69
C ASN A 107 -11.32 5.69 14.94
N VAL A 108 -12.01 6.57 15.66
CA VAL A 108 -11.47 7.83 16.18
C VAL A 108 -11.92 8.03 17.60
N THR A 109 -11.00 8.38 18.47
CA THR A 109 -11.32 8.78 19.85
C THR A 109 -10.73 10.14 20.18
N PHE A 110 -11.43 10.91 21.03
CA PHE A 110 -10.99 12.18 21.58
C PHE A 110 -10.82 12.05 23.09
N THR A 111 -9.70 12.55 23.61
CA THR A 111 -9.44 12.54 25.05
C THR A 111 -9.06 13.93 25.54
N PRO A 112 -9.92 14.59 26.32
CA PRO A 112 -11.26 14.15 26.74
C PRO A 112 -12.28 14.12 25.56
N GLU A 113 -13.37 13.38 25.71
CA GLU A 113 -14.42 13.25 24.68
C GLU A 113 -15.08 14.58 24.30
N HIS A 114 -15.10 15.53 25.23
CA HIS A 114 -15.63 16.90 25.08
C HIS A 114 -14.57 17.88 25.57
N GLN A 115 -14.38 18.97 24.83
CA GLN A 115 -13.43 19.99 25.25
C GLN A 115 -13.91 21.38 24.89
N ALA A 116 -13.51 22.38 25.68
CA ALA A 116 -13.82 23.79 25.42
C ALA A 116 -12.90 24.35 24.33
N ILE A 117 -13.40 25.39 23.63
CA ILE A 117 -12.60 26.15 22.67
C ILE A 117 -11.32 26.69 23.36
N GLY A 118 -10.19 26.59 22.69
CA GLY A 118 -8.90 27.04 23.19
C GLY A 118 -8.18 26.02 24.12
N GLN A 119 -8.80 24.90 24.44
CA GLN A 119 -8.18 23.86 25.26
C GLN A 119 -7.62 22.74 24.36
N SER A 120 -6.62 22.01 24.88
CA SER A 120 -6.01 20.89 24.15
C SER A 120 -6.85 19.63 24.25
N VAL A 121 -6.92 18.87 23.18
CA VAL A 121 -7.52 17.54 23.10
C VAL A 121 -6.54 16.61 22.39
N THR A 122 -6.43 15.38 22.87
CA THR A 122 -5.70 14.30 22.18
C THR A 122 -6.64 13.59 21.23
N VAL A 123 -6.25 13.50 19.96
CA VAL A 123 -6.95 12.73 18.93
C VAL A 123 -6.19 11.40 18.73
N THR A 124 -6.91 10.28 18.79
CA THR A 124 -6.37 8.97 18.46
C THR A 124 -7.12 8.42 17.25
N LEU A 125 -6.37 7.98 16.24
CA LEU A 125 -6.86 7.40 15.00
C LEU A 125 -6.45 5.94 14.94
N GLU A 126 -7.38 5.05 14.61
CA GLU A 126 -7.10 3.62 14.43
C GLU A 126 -7.40 3.23 12.99
N PHE A 127 -6.52 2.48 12.38
CA PHE A 127 -6.60 2.02 11.00
C PHE A 127 -6.58 0.49 10.95
N ASP A 128 -7.08 -0.07 9.86
CA ASP A 128 -7.09 -1.52 9.61
C ASP A 128 -5.72 -2.09 9.19
N LYS A 129 -4.72 -1.21 8.98
CA LYS A 129 -3.36 -1.54 8.54
C LYS A 129 -2.33 -0.63 9.19
N ASP A 130 -1.09 -1.12 9.25
CA ASP A 130 0.08 -0.31 9.58
C ASP A 130 0.29 0.79 8.55
N LEU A 131 0.52 2.01 9.02
CA LEU A 131 0.75 3.17 8.17
C LEU A 131 2.19 3.69 8.28
N GLN A 132 2.70 4.22 7.16
CA GLN A 132 3.94 5.00 7.15
C GLN A 132 3.69 6.50 7.35
N SER A 133 2.47 6.98 7.08
CA SER A 133 2.09 8.39 7.23
C SER A 133 0.60 8.55 7.46
N ALA A 134 0.22 9.61 8.19
CA ALA A 134 -1.16 10.09 8.30
C ALA A 134 -1.16 11.59 8.56
N ALA A 135 -2.21 12.29 8.09
CA ALA A 135 -2.48 13.69 8.37
C ALA A 135 -3.92 13.88 8.82
N ALA A 136 -4.14 14.79 9.75
CA ALA A 136 -5.47 15.13 10.22
C ALA A 136 -5.58 16.61 10.61
N GLU A 137 -6.80 17.13 10.54
CA GLU A 137 -7.16 18.50 10.90
C GLU A 137 -8.44 18.48 11.74
N LEU A 138 -8.46 19.23 12.84
CA LEU A 138 -9.65 19.47 13.65
C LEU A 138 -10.16 20.88 13.38
N GLY A 139 -11.33 21.02 12.77
CA GLY A 139 -11.89 22.34 12.40
C GLY A 139 -10.95 23.20 11.55
N GLY A 140 -10.18 22.59 10.63
CA GLY A 140 -9.18 23.26 9.80
C GLY A 140 -7.83 23.52 10.49
N THR A 141 -7.68 23.16 11.76
CA THR A 141 -6.39 23.24 12.47
C THR A 141 -5.64 21.93 12.31
N THR A 142 -4.47 21.96 11.67
CA THR A 142 -3.63 20.79 11.44
C THR A 142 -3.10 20.22 12.77
N ILE A 143 -3.17 18.90 12.94
CA ILE A 143 -2.60 18.17 14.07
C ILE A 143 -1.12 17.90 13.77
N THR A 144 -0.25 18.84 14.11
CA THR A 144 1.19 18.79 13.78
C THR A 144 1.97 17.76 14.59
N SER A 145 1.42 17.32 15.74
CA SER A 145 2.01 16.30 16.63
C SER A 145 1.54 14.89 16.33
N LEU A 146 0.80 14.68 15.22
CA LEU A 146 0.28 13.36 14.87
C LEU A 146 1.42 12.40 14.54
N VAL A 147 1.57 11.35 15.35
CA VAL A 147 2.62 10.33 15.24
C VAL A 147 2.07 8.95 15.51
N ALA A 148 2.71 7.93 14.92
CA ALA A 148 2.40 6.54 15.24
C ALA A 148 2.76 6.23 16.69
N THR A 149 1.94 5.41 17.33
CA THR A 149 2.25 4.83 18.66
C THR A 149 3.23 3.66 18.51
N ALA A 150 3.36 2.82 19.54
CA ALA A 150 4.09 1.54 19.45
C ALA A 150 3.42 0.56 18.46
N ASP A 151 2.12 0.76 18.18
CA ASP A 151 1.35 0.08 17.14
C ASP A 151 1.24 1.01 15.93
N PRO A 152 1.86 0.70 14.77
CA PRO A 152 1.83 1.57 13.60
C PRO A 152 0.45 1.74 12.95
N SER A 153 -0.55 0.95 13.34
CA SER A 153 -1.94 1.12 12.93
C SER A 153 -2.68 2.14 13.80
N VAL A 154 -2.07 2.62 14.90
CA VAL A 154 -2.65 3.58 15.84
C VAL A 154 -1.82 4.86 15.87
N TRP A 155 -2.44 5.98 15.55
CA TRP A 155 -1.81 7.30 15.51
C TRP A 155 -2.45 8.24 16.53
N THR A 156 -1.65 9.04 17.20
CA THR A 156 -2.12 9.99 18.21
C THR A 156 -1.46 11.35 18.06
N GLY A 157 -2.17 12.39 18.44
CA GLY A 157 -1.64 13.76 18.40
C GLY A 157 -2.53 14.74 19.16
N ASP A 158 -1.93 15.81 19.66
CA ASP A 158 -2.63 16.85 20.40
C ASP A 158 -2.94 18.03 19.47
N VAL A 159 -4.11 18.63 19.69
CA VAL A 159 -4.54 19.83 18.98
C VAL A 159 -5.35 20.73 19.91
N VAL A 160 -5.21 22.04 19.74
CA VAL A 160 -6.06 23.00 20.43
C VAL A 160 -7.39 23.11 19.68
N VAL A 161 -8.50 23.00 20.41
CA VAL A 161 -9.84 23.13 19.85
C VAL A 161 -10.01 24.52 19.23
N PRO A 162 -10.25 24.64 17.91
CA PRO A 162 -10.36 25.92 17.23
C PRO A 162 -11.63 26.66 17.61
N SER A 163 -11.65 27.98 17.38
CA SER A 163 -12.84 28.79 17.54
C SER A 163 -13.91 28.40 16.51
N THR A 164 -15.11 28.11 16.97
CA THR A 164 -16.26 27.81 16.16
C THR A 164 -17.55 28.27 16.81
N SER A 165 -18.59 28.52 16.01
CA SER A 165 -19.96 28.76 16.47
C SER A 165 -20.78 27.44 16.51
N GLU A 166 -20.22 26.33 16.02
CA GLU A 166 -20.88 25.05 15.96
C GLU A 166 -20.75 24.31 17.30
N LEU A 167 -21.68 23.38 17.57
CA LEU A 167 -21.64 22.51 18.75
C LEU A 167 -20.65 21.34 18.61
N ASN A 168 -20.18 21.11 17.41
CA ASN A 168 -19.20 20.07 17.08
C ASN A 168 -18.12 20.63 16.16
N VAL A 169 -16.90 20.13 16.31
CA VAL A 169 -15.78 20.44 15.42
C VAL A 169 -15.50 19.21 14.55
N ALA A 170 -15.57 19.37 13.24
CA ALA A 170 -15.32 18.29 12.29
C ALA A 170 -13.84 17.89 12.30
N LEU A 171 -13.58 16.60 12.28
CA LEU A 171 -12.25 16.04 12.04
C LEU A 171 -12.15 15.63 10.56
N LEU A 172 -11.10 16.10 9.90
CA LEU A 172 -10.68 15.67 8.59
C LEU A 172 -9.45 14.77 8.75
N VAL A 173 -9.53 13.52 8.29
CA VAL A 173 -8.37 12.61 8.19
C VAL A 173 -8.06 12.38 6.73
N ARG A 174 -6.81 12.59 6.32
CA ARG A 174 -6.39 12.54 4.91
C ARG A 174 -4.92 12.12 4.77
N ASP A 175 -4.50 11.89 3.54
CA ASP A 175 -3.11 11.65 3.17
C ASP A 175 -2.44 10.53 3.98
N TYR A 176 -3.22 9.51 4.41
CA TYR A 176 -2.67 8.37 5.11
C TYR A 176 -2.32 7.25 4.13
N GLN A 177 -1.14 6.68 4.33
CA GLN A 177 -0.56 5.67 3.46
C GLN A 177 -0.11 4.45 4.26
N ASP A 178 -0.40 3.25 3.73
CA ASP A 178 0.13 2.01 4.26
C ASP A 178 1.65 1.87 3.98
N LEU A 179 2.27 0.82 4.51
CA LEU A 179 3.70 0.55 4.32
C LEU A 179 4.08 0.25 2.86
N SER A 180 3.10 -0.05 2.01
CA SER A 180 3.29 -0.25 0.56
C SER A 180 3.16 1.06 -0.24
N GLY A 181 2.76 2.16 0.41
CA GLY A 181 2.54 3.46 -0.22
C GLY A 181 1.14 3.65 -0.84
N ASN A 182 0.21 2.73 -0.60
CA ASN A 182 -1.18 2.89 -1.03
C ASN A 182 -1.88 3.90 -0.15
N THR A 183 -2.61 4.85 -0.75
CA THR A 183 -3.30 5.93 -0.04
C THR A 183 -4.75 5.56 0.24
N GLY A 184 -5.19 5.73 1.48
CA GLY A 184 -6.57 5.56 1.88
C GLY A 184 -7.45 6.75 1.51
N SER A 185 -8.76 6.55 1.58
CA SER A 185 -9.75 7.58 1.26
C SER A 185 -9.88 8.59 2.39
N GLN A 186 -9.94 9.89 2.06
CA GLN A 186 -10.23 10.94 3.01
C GLN A 186 -11.53 10.66 3.79
N SER A 187 -11.53 10.94 5.11
CA SER A 187 -12.69 10.81 5.99
C SER A 187 -13.03 12.12 6.69
N THR A 188 -14.32 12.47 6.69
CA THR A 188 -14.92 13.58 7.45
C THR A 188 -16.06 13.09 8.35
N ALA A 189 -16.14 11.76 8.58
CA ALA A 189 -17.26 11.14 9.30
C ALA A 189 -17.25 11.40 10.82
N TYR A 190 -16.16 11.94 11.37
CA TYR A 190 -15.97 12.13 12.79
C TYR A 190 -16.00 13.61 13.17
N SER A 191 -16.54 13.89 14.34
CA SER A 191 -16.55 15.23 14.92
C SER A 191 -16.44 15.15 16.43
N MET A 192 -15.85 16.16 17.05
CA MET A 192 -15.72 16.28 18.50
C MET A 192 -16.78 17.26 19.03
N PRO A 193 -17.57 16.90 20.04
CA PRO A 193 -18.48 17.83 20.72
C PRO A 193 -17.72 18.91 21.50
N ILE A 194 -18.23 20.14 21.45
CA ILE A 194 -17.70 21.27 22.22
C ILE A 194 -18.39 21.35 23.58
N THR A 195 -17.61 21.54 24.65
CA THR A 195 -18.15 21.90 25.96
C THR A 195 -18.52 23.40 25.94
N PRO A 196 -19.82 23.73 26.08
CA PRO A 196 -20.19 25.16 26.13
C PRO A 196 -19.60 25.87 27.34
N THR A 197 -18.99 27.02 27.13
CA THR A 197 -18.57 27.94 28.20
C THR A 197 -19.65 29.00 28.42
N LEU A 198 -20.24 29.01 29.63
CA LEU A 198 -21.16 30.06 30.01
C LEU A 198 -20.36 31.30 30.41
N ALA A 199 -20.35 32.34 29.59
CA ALA A 199 -19.84 33.64 30.00
C ALA A 199 -20.87 34.36 30.88
N ILE A 200 -20.59 34.45 32.18
CA ILE A 200 -21.36 35.32 33.08
C ILE A 200 -20.80 36.72 32.89
N THR A 201 -21.51 37.57 32.19
CA THR A 201 -21.19 38.99 32.12
C THR A 201 -21.63 39.63 33.43
N PRO A 202 -20.74 40.32 34.19
CA PRO A 202 -21.09 40.97 35.45
C PRO A 202 -22.01 42.17 35.25
#